data_399f9c375208adbf41cce3cf73e2d175
#
_entry.id   399f9c375208adbf41cce3cf73e2d175
#
_cell.length_a   1.000
_cell.length_b   1.000
_cell.length_c   1.000
_cell.angle_alpha   90.00
_cell.angle_beta   90.00
_cell.angle_gamma   90.00
#
_symmetry.space_group_name_H-M   'P 1'
#
loop_
_entity.id
_entity.type
_entity.pdbx_description
1 polymer ?
#
loop_
_entity_poly.entity_id
_entity_poly.type
_entity_poly.pdbx_seq_one_letter_code
_entity_poly.pdbx_strand_id
1 'polypeptide(L)'
;MQQADPAARSAWPDPGGAPPPAAPSFAEALQQAVRRSGLSLERVRHRLAAQGIRISLTTLSYWQRGRSEPERADSLRAVDALELILALPPGALRSLLRPYRPRGRMTAPGHDLSATHRVLGENSLEERALGAGFDRLNEALRTLGIREVLTLDARRRISSLSIQQLVRATGDGADRLTAVHTFDSGLRGARAHVRCGLPGPLRILPELSTAVAEVRFGRVLARNETAVVDYTVRVEPGDGTDDHYERRTRTRLRDYLLQVYFHPAALPVACHRYYREHSSARPAYHHRLSPDVSHSVHCAPGRCPAGIYGVSWRWPGPGEAGG
;
A
#
# COMPACT_ATOMS: atom_id res chain seq x y z
N MET A 1 -57.50 17.07 -3.47
CA MET A 1 -57.34 15.75 -4.02
C MET A 1 -56.57 15.93 -5.32
N GLN A 2 -55.23 15.98 -5.25
CA GLN A 2 -54.34 16.26 -6.38
C GLN A 2 -53.28 15.16 -6.43
N GLN A 3 -53.33 14.35 -7.48
CA GLN A 3 -52.45 13.24 -7.72
C GLN A 3 -51.03 13.76 -8.03
N ALA A 4 -50.06 13.20 -7.33
CA ALA A 4 -48.64 13.41 -7.63
C ALA A 4 -48.18 12.43 -8.72
N ASP A 5 -47.57 12.99 -9.76
CA ASP A 5 -46.99 12.31 -10.92
C ASP A 5 -45.65 11.62 -10.53
N PRO A 6 -45.42 10.32 -10.79
CA PRO A 6 -44.16 9.64 -10.53
C PRO A 6 -43.32 9.51 -11.80
N ALA A 7 -42.70 10.58 -12.26
CA ALA A 7 -41.72 10.48 -13.38
C ALA A 7 -40.65 11.56 -13.32
N ALA A 8 -39.75 11.49 -12.34
CA ALA A 8 -38.47 12.16 -12.39
C ALA A 8 -37.36 11.07 -12.38
N ARG A 9 -37.14 10.45 -13.53
CA ARG A 9 -35.94 9.64 -13.77
C ARG A 9 -34.75 10.58 -13.91
N SER A 10 -33.89 10.58 -12.90
CA SER A 10 -32.59 11.23 -12.91
C SER A 10 -31.76 10.67 -14.07
N ALA A 11 -31.59 11.47 -15.11
CA ALA A 11 -30.66 11.20 -16.20
C ALA A 11 -29.24 11.47 -15.70
N TRP A 12 -28.41 10.44 -15.69
CA TRP A 12 -26.95 10.57 -15.54
C TRP A 12 -26.41 11.19 -16.82
N PRO A 13 -25.56 12.24 -16.75
CA PRO A 13 -24.87 12.73 -17.94
C PRO A 13 -23.86 11.70 -18.43
N ASP A 14 -23.94 11.44 -19.73
CA ASP A 14 -23.06 10.59 -20.51
C ASP A 14 -21.60 11.08 -20.40
N PRO A 15 -20.60 10.26 -20.00
CA PRO A 15 -19.22 10.67 -19.94
C PRO A 15 -18.52 10.49 -21.29
N GLY A 16 -19.02 11.17 -22.31
CA GLY A 16 -18.44 11.22 -23.66
C GLY A 16 -17.40 12.33 -23.84
N GLY A 17 -16.51 12.54 -22.87
CA GLY A 17 -15.35 13.41 -23.01
C GLY A 17 -14.07 12.57 -22.93
N ALA A 18 -13.28 12.56 -24.02
CA ALA A 18 -11.93 11.96 -23.96
C ALA A 18 -11.15 12.60 -22.80
N PRO A 19 -10.44 11.82 -21.99
CA PRO A 19 -9.64 12.37 -20.91
C PRO A 19 -8.60 13.33 -21.49
N PRO A 20 -8.29 14.46 -20.81
CA PRO A 20 -7.26 15.38 -21.28
C PRO A 20 -5.94 14.60 -21.40
N PRO A 21 -5.09 14.90 -22.40
CA PRO A 21 -3.82 14.21 -22.61
C PRO A 21 -3.01 14.26 -21.32
N ALA A 22 -2.59 13.11 -20.85
CA ALA A 22 -1.75 13.00 -19.65
C ALA A 22 -0.49 13.85 -19.82
N ALA A 23 -0.12 14.65 -18.83
CA ALA A 23 1.12 15.41 -18.85
C ALA A 23 2.31 14.48 -19.13
N PRO A 24 3.28 14.88 -19.99
CA PRO A 24 4.40 14.02 -20.36
C PRO A 24 5.21 13.64 -19.12
N SER A 25 5.69 12.41 -19.08
CA SER A 25 6.63 11.97 -18.06
C SER A 25 8.00 12.64 -18.23
N PHE A 26 8.82 12.67 -17.18
CA PHE A 26 10.21 13.15 -17.26
C PHE A 26 10.99 12.50 -18.41
N ALA A 27 10.84 11.19 -18.61
CA ALA A 27 11.52 10.45 -19.65
C ALA A 27 11.09 10.91 -21.06
N GLU A 28 9.80 11.08 -21.28
CA GLU A 28 9.24 11.56 -22.56
C GLU A 28 9.67 12.99 -22.85
N ALA A 29 9.61 13.86 -21.85
CA ALA A 29 10.04 15.26 -21.99
C ALA A 29 11.52 15.37 -22.28
N LEU A 30 12.37 14.60 -21.57
CA LEU A 30 13.82 14.55 -21.84
C LEU A 30 14.12 14.00 -23.24
N GLN A 31 13.44 12.93 -23.65
CA GLN A 31 13.63 12.35 -24.98
C GLN A 31 13.26 13.35 -26.08
N GLN A 32 12.14 14.06 -25.90
CA GLN A 32 11.68 15.07 -26.85
C GLN A 32 12.64 16.28 -26.91
N ALA A 33 13.15 16.73 -25.78
CA ALA A 33 14.09 17.83 -25.69
C ALA A 33 15.42 17.50 -26.39
N VAL A 34 15.98 16.29 -26.18
CA VAL A 34 17.19 15.83 -26.85
C VAL A 34 16.96 15.75 -28.37
N ARG A 35 15.83 15.22 -28.82
CA ARG A 35 15.50 15.19 -30.26
C ARG A 35 15.42 16.60 -30.87
N ARG A 36 14.75 17.53 -30.20
CA ARG A 36 14.61 18.92 -30.66
C ARG A 36 15.97 19.65 -30.75
N SER A 37 16.87 19.38 -29.81
CA SER A 37 18.17 20.00 -29.76
C SER A 37 19.12 19.51 -30.86
N GLY A 38 18.84 18.39 -31.52
CA GLY A 38 19.72 17.74 -32.51
C GLY A 38 21.03 17.19 -31.91
N LEU A 39 21.17 17.18 -30.58
CA LEU A 39 22.38 16.73 -29.91
C LEU A 39 22.33 15.20 -29.67
N SER A 40 23.46 14.53 -29.93
CA SER A 40 23.65 13.15 -29.48
C SER A 40 23.81 13.12 -27.95
N LEU A 41 23.47 11.98 -27.31
CA LEU A 41 23.68 11.80 -25.86
C LEU A 41 25.16 11.95 -25.46
N GLU A 42 26.08 11.63 -26.33
CA GLU A 42 27.51 11.84 -26.11
C GLU A 42 27.89 13.33 -26.04
N ARG A 43 27.33 14.14 -26.94
CA ARG A 43 27.51 15.59 -26.90
C ARG A 43 26.86 16.22 -25.66
N VAL A 44 25.69 15.75 -25.27
CA VAL A 44 25.03 16.18 -24.04
C VAL A 44 25.93 15.84 -22.84
N ARG A 45 26.45 14.62 -22.76
CA ARG A 45 27.39 14.20 -21.70
C ARG A 45 28.65 15.07 -21.68
N HIS A 46 29.20 15.37 -22.84
CA HIS A 46 30.41 16.21 -22.95
C HIS A 46 30.16 17.63 -22.44
N ARG A 47 29.00 18.24 -22.78
CA ARG A 47 28.60 19.56 -22.28
C ARG A 47 28.37 19.58 -20.79
N LEU A 48 27.77 18.52 -20.22
CA LEU A 48 27.63 18.35 -18.75
C LEU A 48 29.01 18.26 -18.08
N ALA A 49 29.94 17.49 -18.65
CA ALA A 49 31.28 17.36 -18.12
C ALA A 49 32.07 18.69 -18.17
N ALA A 50 31.87 19.52 -19.19
CA ALA A 50 32.43 20.86 -19.28
C ALA A 50 31.90 21.82 -18.17
N GLN A 51 30.74 21.53 -17.60
CA GLN A 51 30.17 22.22 -16.42
C GLN A 51 30.51 21.57 -15.08
N GLY A 52 31.48 20.63 -15.08
CA GLY A 52 31.90 19.90 -13.88
C GLY A 52 30.95 18.80 -13.44
N ILE A 53 29.94 18.45 -14.25
CA ILE A 53 28.93 17.45 -13.91
C ILE A 53 29.25 16.12 -14.62
N ARG A 54 29.64 15.12 -13.84
CA ARG A 54 30.02 13.80 -14.38
C ARG A 54 28.84 12.83 -14.33
N ILE A 55 28.26 12.54 -15.49
CA ILE A 55 27.22 11.52 -15.66
C ILE A 55 27.62 10.55 -16.77
N SER A 56 27.35 9.25 -16.55
CA SER A 56 27.61 8.22 -17.55
C SER A 56 26.59 8.28 -18.70
N LEU A 57 27.00 7.86 -19.89
CA LEU A 57 26.13 7.73 -21.05
C LEU A 57 24.97 6.76 -20.76
N THR A 58 25.25 5.69 -20.01
CA THR A 58 24.27 4.70 -19.57
C THR A 58 23.19 5.34 -18.68
N THR A 59 23.59 6.22 -17.76
CA THR A 59 22.65 6.94 -16.89
C THR A 59 21.71 7.83 -17.70
N LEU A 60 22.25 8.63 -18.62
CA LEU A 60 21.43 9.48 -19.51
C LEU A 60 20.48 8.65 -20.38
N SER A 61 20.95 7.51 -20.90
CA SER A 61 20.11 6.58 -21.66
C SER A 61 19.00 5.96 -20.82
N TYR A 62 19.28 5.64 -19.54
CA TYR A 62 18.26 5.11 -18.63
C TYR A 62 17.20 6.15 -18.26
N TRP A 63 17.60 7.41 -18.09
CA TRP A 63 16.67 8.51 -17.88
C TRP A 63 15.75 8.72 -19.07
N GLN A 64 16.27 8.72 -20.30
CA GLN A 64 15.44 8.82 -21.51
C GLN A 64 14.45 7.66 -21.70
N ARG A 65 14.83 6.47 -21.24
CA ARG A 65 13.97 5.28 -21.38
C ARG A 65 13.06 5.04 -20.18
N GLY A 66 13.05 5.93 -19.20
CA GLY A 66 12.26 5.79 -17.99
C GLY A 66 12.67 4.62 -17.09
N ARG A 67 13.88 4.06 -17.29
CA ARG A 67 14.37 2.95 -16.47
C ARG A 67 14.87 3.41 -15.10
N SER A 68 15.24 4.68 -14.98
CA SER A 68 15.60 5.35 -13.73
C SER A 68 15.28 6.83 -13.81
N GLU A 69 15.09 7.47 -12.67
CA GLU A 69 14.90 8.91 -12.54
C GLU A 69 16.04 9.54 -11.73
N PRO A 70 16.36 10.84 -11.95
CA PRO A 70 17.32 11.58 -11.14
C PRO A 70 16.78 11.73 -9.71
N GLU A 71 17.48 11.17 -8.71
CA GLU A 71 17.05 11.23 -7.32
C GLU A 71 18.07 11.91 -6.39
N ARG A 72 19.37 11.89 -6.74
CA ARG A 72 20.45 12.41 -5.88
C ARG A 72 20.72 13.88 -6.19
N ALA A 73 21.26 14.62 -5.22
CA ALA A 73 21.60 16.03 -5.38
C ALA A 73 22.46 16.29 -6.64
N ASP A 74 23.45 15.43 -6.91
CA ASP A 74 24.30 15.53 -8.11
C ASP A 74 23.50 15.26 -9.40
N SER A 75 22.57 14.31 -9.36
CA SER A 75 21.70 14.01 -10.48
C SER A 75 20.67 15.12 -10.73
N LEU A 76 20.21 15.78 -9.68
CA LEU A 76 19.28 16.92 -9.78
C LEU A 76 20.02 18.15 -10.34
N ARG A 77 21.28 18.42 -9.93
CA ARG A 77 22.11 19.44 -10.55
C ARG A 77 22.33 19.19 -12.04
N ALA A 78 22.45 17.91 -12.42
CA ALA A 78 22.54 17.55 -13.83
C ALA A 78 21.26 17.81 -14.61
N VAL A 79 20.06 17.67 -13.98
CA VAL A 79 18.79 18.03 -14.62
C VAL A 79 18.71 19.54 -14.85
N ASP A 80 19.10 20.35 -13.86
CA ASP A 80 19.15 21.81 -14.02
C ASP A 80 20.09 22.22 -15.17
N ALA A 81 21.26 21.56 -15.28
CA ALA A 81 22.20 21.78 -16.38
C ALA A 81 21.68 21.25 -17.74
N LEU A 82 20.94 20.14 -17.75
CA LEU A 82 20.29 19.63 -18.96
C LEU A 82 19.26 20.61 -19.51
N GLU A 83 18.48 21.26 -18.66
CA GLU A 83 17.54 22.29 -19.08
C GLU A 83 18.26 23.44 -19.83
N LEU A 84 19.39 23.90 -19.31
CA LEU A 84 20.23 24.91 -19.99
C LEU A 84 20.80 24.40 -21.31
N ILE A 85 21.38 23.19 -21.33
CA ILE A 85 22.03 22.58 -22.51
C ILE A 85 21.00 22.35 -23.63
N LEU A 86 19.77 22.00 -23.27
CA LEU A 86 18.68 21.66 -24.18
C LEU A 86 17.77 22.85 -24.48
N ALA A 87 18.13 24.06 -24.02
CA ALA A 87 17.39 25.30 -24.19
C ALA A 87 15.91 25.18 -23.71
N LEU A 88 15.70 24.54 -22.58
CA LEU A 88 14.40 24.44 -21.91
C LEU A 88 14.21 25.55 -20.86
N PRO A 89 12.97 25.94 -20.57
CA PRO A 89 12.69 26.83 -19.43
C PRO A 89 13.21 26.22 -18.12
N PRO A 90 13.70 27.03 -17.17
CA PRO A 90 14.11 26.56 -15.86
C PRO A 90 12.97 25.81 -15.17
N GLY A 91 13.25 24.63 -14.65
CA GLY A 91 12.26 23.78 -13.98
C GLY A 91 11.41 22.90 -14.90
N ALA A 92 11.55 23.01 -16.23
CA ALA A 92 10.72 22.25 -17.18
C ALA A 92 10.86 20.73 -17.06
N LEU A 93 12.07 20.23 -16.83
CA LEU A 93 12.31 18.81 -16.55
C LEU A 93 12.18 18.51 -15.05
N ARG A 94 12.62 19.45 -14.23
CA ARG A 94 12.63 19.26 -12.78
C ARG A 94 11.23 19.14 -12.18
N SER A 95 10.25 19.88 -12.69
CA SER A 95 8.85 19.80 -12.24
C SER A 95 8.18 18.46 -12.58
N LEU A 96 8.69 17.74 -13.56
CA LEU A 96 8.21 16.41 -13.96
C LEU A 96 8.81 15.27 -13.13
N LEU A 97 9.85 15.56 -12.35
CA LEU A 97 10.39 14.63 -11.39
C LEU A 97 9.45 14.53 -10.20
N ARG A 98 9.19 13.30 -9.77
CA ARG A 98 8.47 13.09 -8.51
C ARG A 98 9.23 13.75 -7.36
N PRO A 99 8.55 14.38 -6.39
CA PRO A 99 9.22 15.03 -5.28
C PRO A 99 10.23 14.05 -4.63
N TYR A 100 11.46 14.52 -4.52
CA TYR A 100 12.60 13.78 -3.97
C TYR A 100 12.25 13.17 -2.62
N ARG A 101 12.24 11.86 -2.53
CA ARG A 101 12.29 11.16 -1.25
C ARG A 101 13.75 10.82 -0.97
N PRO A 102 14.39 11.42 0.05
CA PRO A 102 15.78 11.17 0.36
C PRO A 102 16.03 9.68 0.61
N ARG A 103 16.80 9.06 -0.26
CA ARG A 103 17.46 7.79 0.03
C ARG A 103 18.82 8.14 0.62
N GLY A 104 18.91 8.29 1.91
CA GLY A 104 20.23 8.45 2.45
C GLY A 104 20.29 9.30 3.70
N ARG A 105 20.77 8.65 4.76
CA ARG A 105 20.88 9.08 6.13
C ARG A 105 19.51 9.24 6.81
N MET A 106 19.08 8.13 7.41
CA MET A 106 18.05 8.15 8.44
C MET A 106 18.57 9.02 9.59
N THR A 107 18.28 10.32 9.56
CA THR A 107 17.84 10.96 10.78
C THR A 107 16.68 10.09 11.26
N ALA A 108 16.70 9.69 12.52
CA ALA A 108 15.58 9.00 13.12
C ALA A 108 14.32 9.74 12.67
N PRO A 109 13.37 9.09 11.97
CA PRO A 109 12.17 9.79 11.57
C PRO A 109 11.48 10.17 12.86
N GLY A 110 11.40 11.46 13.14
CA GLY A 110 10.34 11.95 13.96
C GLY A 110 9.08 11.32 13.41
N HIS A 111 8.29 10.70 14.26
CA HIS A 111 7.08 10.01 13.86
C HIS A 111 6.24 11.00 13.07
N ASP A 112 6.15 10.82 11.76
CA ASP A 112 5.28 11.63 10.92
C ASP A 112 3.84 11.13 11.15
N LEU A 113 3.23 11.67 12.23
CA LEU A 113 1.83 11.40 12.57
C LEU A 113 0.92 11.66 11.38
N SER A 114 1.27 12.68 10.55
CA SER A 114 0.52 13.00 9.35
C SER A 114 0.53 11.86 8.33
N ALA A 115 1.64 11.13 8.21
CA ALA A 115 1.72 9.95 7.35
C ALA A 115 0.92 8.77 7.91
N THR A 116 0.91 8.60 9.24
CA THR A 116 0.12 7.56 9.90
C THR A 116 -1.37 7.83 9.75
N HIS A 117 -1.84 9.02 10.10
CA HIS A 117 -3.24 9.41 9.94
C HIS A 117 -3.69 9.42 8.47
N ARG A 118 -2.80 9.75 7.53
CA ARG A 118 -3.12 9.71 6.10
C ARG A 118 -3.49 8.30 5.62
N VAL A 119 -2.75 7.28 6.04
CA VAL A 119 -3.01 5.89 5.63
C VAL A 119 -4.11 5.26 6.46
N LEU A 120 -4.09 5.43 7.79
CA LEU A 120 -5.05 4.81 8.69
C LEU A 120 -6.38 5.58 8.77
N GLY A 121 -6.37 6.88 8.56
CA GLY A 121 -7.49 7.80 8.76
C GLY A 121 -7.49 8.37 10.17
N GLU A 122 -8.03 9.59 10.33
CA GLU A 122 -8.32 10.18 11.64
C GLU A 122 -9.47 9.42 12.31
N ASN A 123 -9.41 9.23 13.62
CA ASN A 123 -10.38 8.44 14.40
C ASN A 123 -10.56 7.00 13.90
N SER A 124 -9.50 6.42 13.33
CA SER A 124 -9.52 5.03 12.87
C SER A 124 -9.81 4.04 14.01
N LEU A 125 -10.25 2.84 13.67
CA LEU A 125 -10.46 1.79 14.67
C LEU A 125 -9.15 1.43 15.38
N GLU A 126 -8.02 1.49 14.68
CA GLU A 126 -6.69 1.30 15.24
C GLU A 126 -6.34 2.37 16.27
N GLU A 127 -6.63 3.64 15.98
CA GLU A 127 -6.42 4.76 16.91
C GLU A 127 -7.30 4.60 18.15
N ARG A 128 -8.58 4.28 17.98
CA ARG A 128 -9.50 4.04 19.09
C ARG A 128 -9.12 2.83 19.93
N ALA A 129 -8.61 1.76 19.30
CA ALA A 129 -8.19 0.54 19.99
C ALA A 129 -6.89 0.73 20.81
N LEU A 130 -5.99 1.59 20.36
CA LEU A 130 -4.68 1.81 20.98
C LEU A 130 -4.65 3.04 21.88
N GLY A 131 -5.56 4.01 21.67
CA GLY A 131 -5.57 5.26 22.41
C GLY A 131 -4.23 6.00 22.34
N ALA A 132 -3.69 6.42 23.48
CA ALA A 132 -2.39 7.12 23.56
C ALA A 132 -1.19 6.28 23.04
N GLY A 133 -1.35 4.98 22.86
CA GLY A 133 -0.32 4.11 22.28
C GLY A 133 -0.25 4.15 20.76
N PHE A 134 -1.24 4.75 20.08
CA PHE A 134 -1.33 4.78 18.62
C PHE A 134 -0.14 5.49 17.97
N ASP A 135 0.28 6.61 18.49
CA ASP A 135 1.38 7.42 17.98
C ASP A 135 2.71 6.67 17.96
N ARG A 136 2.88 5.75 18.91
CA ARG A 136 4.09 4.93 19.05
C ARG A 136 3.94 3.53 18.48
N LEU A 137 2.84 3.23 17.79
CA LEU A 137 2.60 1.91 17.22
C LEU A 137 3.75 1.49 16.31
N ASN A 138 4.55 0.52 16.77
CA ASN A 138 5.70 -0.02 16.03
C ASN A 138 6.66 1.07 15.49
N GLU A 139 6.88 2.18 16.24
CA GLU A 139 7.71 3.30 15.79
C GLU A 139 9.16 2.89 15.50
N ALA A 140 9.70 1.99 16.33
CA ALA A 140 11.06 1.47 16.17
C ALA A 140 11.16 0.35 15.13
N LEU A 141 10.07 0.07 14.37
CA LEU A 141 10.03 -1.02 13.39
C LEU A 141 9.62 -0.52 12.01
N ARG A 142 10.24 -1.13 11.01
CA ARG A 142 9.82 -1.04 9.61
C ARG A 142 9.47 -2.43 9.10
N THR A 143 8.28 -2.61 8.60
CA THR A 143 7.90 -3.83 7.91
C THR A 143 8.56 -3.89 6.54
N LEU A 144 9.18 -5.01 6.22
CA LEU A 144 9.83 -5.26 4.94
C LEU A 144 8.98 -6.11 4.02
N GLY A 145 8.30 -7.13 4.56
CA GLY A 145 7.43 -8.02 3.81
C GLY A 145 6.33 -8.58 4.69
N ILE A 146 5.19 -8.90 4.08
CA ILE A 146 4.02 -9.49 4.77
C ILE A 146 3.43 -10.57 3.87
N ARG A 147 3.15 -11.72 4.49
CA ARG A 147 2.28 -12.74 3.92
C ARG A 147 1.11 -12.97 4.85
N GLU A 148 -0.10 -12.90 4.29
CA GLU A 148 -1.34 -13.08 5.02
C GLU A 148 -2.20 -14.13 4.36
N VAL A 149 -2.82 -14.96 5.19
CA VAL A 149 -3.78 -15.97 4.74
C VAL A 149 -5.03 -15.82 5.59
N LEU A 150 -6.13 -15.45 4.93
CA LEU A 150 -7.46 -15.41 5.52
C LEU A 150 -8.20 -16.70 5.19
N THR A 151 -9.01 -17.16 6.13
CA THR A 151 -9.98 -18.24 5.90
C THR A 151 -11.36 -17.79 6.36
N LEU A 152 -12.35 -17.92 5.49
CA LEU A 152 -13.75 -17.65 5.80
C LEU A 152 -14.49 -18.95 6.11
N ASP A 153 -15.48 -18.86 6.98
CA ASP A 153 -16.37 -19.97 7.33
C ASP A 153 -17.59 -20.08 6.38
N ALA A 154 -18.38 -21.14 6.56
CA ALA A 154 -19.62 -21.36 5.81
C ALA A 154 -20.68 -20.26 6.01
N ARG A 155 -20.55 -19.45 7.07
CA ARG A 155 -21.43 -18.32 7.36
C ARG A 155 -20.87 -16.99 6.82
N ARG A 156 -19.86 -17.07 5.91
CA ARG A 156 -19.29 -15.89 5.22
C ARG A 156 -18.52 -14.93 6.15
N ARG A 157 -17.89 -15.46 7.20
CA ARG A 157 -17.16 -14.67 8.21
C ARG A 157 -15.70 -15.10 8.27
N ILE A 158 -14.82 -14.17 8.55
CA ILE A 158 -13.40 -14.48 8.78
C ILE A 158 -13.29 -15.31 10.06
N SER A 159 -12.82 -16.53 9.94
CA SER A 159 -12.62 -17.50 11.04
C SER A 159 -11.16 -17.59 11.48
N SER A 160 -10.22 -17.31 10.58
CA SER A 160 -8.81 -17.25 10.93
C SER A 160 -8.02 -16.31 10.02
N LEU A 161 -6.96 -15.74 10.60
CA LEU A 161 -6.00 -14.88 9.92
C LEU A 161 -4.59 -15.31 10.33
N SER A 162 -3.82 -15.86 9.39
CA SER A 162 -2.42 -16.23 9.59
C SER A 162 -1.52 -15.19 8.96
N ILE A 163 -0.55 -14.68 9.72
CA ILE A 163 0.34 -13.61 9.31
C ILE A 163 1.79 -14.03 9.53
N GLN A 164 2.58 -13.92 8.46
CA GLN A 164 4.03 -13.97 8.52
C GLN A 164 4.58 -12.61 8.11
N GLN A 165 5.37 -11.99 8.97
CA GLN A 165 5.88 -10.63 8.77
C GLN A 165 7.37 -10.56 9.05
N LEU A 166 8.12 -9.99 8.10
CA LEU A 166 9.52 -9.63 8.26
C LEU A 166 9.62 -8.16 8.64
N VAL A 167 10.19 -7.88 9.80
CA VAL A 167 10.40 -6.51 10.30
C VAL A 167 11.88 -6.21 10.46
N ARG A 168 12.23 -4.93 10.43
CA ARG A 168 13.57 -4.40 10.70
C ARG A 168 13.48 -3.31 11.74
N ALA A 169 14.35 -3.35 12.74
CA ALA A 169 14.50 -2.29 13.73
C ALA A 169 15.08 -1.02 13.05
N THR A 170 14.47 0.12 13.30
CA THR A 170 14.91 1.45 12.82
C THR A 170 15.78 2.18 13.84
N GLY A 171 15.71 1.78 15.09
CA GLY A 171 16.51 2.19 16.24
C GLY A 171 16.79 1.00 17.14
N ASP A 172 17.52 1.21 18.22
CA ASP A 172 17.75 0.19 19.25
C ASP A 172 16.51 0.07 20.16
N GLY A 173 16.31 -1.09 20.77
CA GLY A 173 15.31 -1.27 21.83
C GLY A 173 13.99 -1.90 21.37
N ALA A 174 13.81 -2.24 20.10
CA ALA A 174 12.60 -2.92 19.64
C ALA A 174 12.57 -4.38 20.13
N ASP A 175 11.56 -4.76 20.92
CA ASP A 175 11.42 -6.08 21.50
C ASP A 175 10.13 -6.82 21.10
N ARG A 176 9.20 -6.12 20.44
CA ARG A 176 7.87 -6.65 20.07
C ARG A 176 7.30 -6.01 18.81
N LEU A 177 6.33 -6.69 18.21
CA LEU A 177 5.40 -6.18 17.22
C LEU A 177 4.00 -6.12 17.83
N THR A 178 3.31 -4.99 17.69
CA THR A 178 1.88 -4.86 18.00
C THR A 178 1.09 -4.88 16.69
N ALA A 179 0.11 -5.76 16.59
CA ALA A 179 -0.76 -5.91 15.43
C ALA A 179 -2.21 -5.62 15.82
N VAL A 180 -2.91 -4.89 14.98
CA VAL A 180 -4.34 -4.56 15.14
C VAL A 180 -5.10 -5.20 13.99
N HIS A 181 -6.16 -5.94 14.31
CA HIS A 181 -7.01 -6.64 13.37
C HIS A 181 -8.47 -6.26 13.62
N THR A 182 -9.16 -5.81 12.59
CA THR A 182 -10.58 -5.42 12.64
C THR A 182 -11.40 -6.36 11.76
N PHE A 183 -12.65 -6.64 12.16
CA PHE A 183 -13.52 -7.62 11.52
C PHE A 183 -14.92 -7.03 11.35
N ASP A 184 -15.43 -6.92 10.13
CA ASP A 184 -16.76 -6.34 9.86
C ASP A 184 -17.90 -7.22 10.35
N SER A 185 -17.71 -8.54 10.37
CA SER A 185 -18.66 -9.48 10.94
C SER A 185 -18.86 -9.32 12.45
N GLY A 186 -18.07 -8.45 13.10
CA GLY A 186 -17.99 -8.34 14.54
C GLY A 186 -17.03 -9.33 15.17
N LEU A 187 -16.65 -9.08 16.43
CA LEU A 187 -15.72 -9.90 17.18
C LEU A 187 -16.27 -10.23 18.56
N ARG A 188 -16.54 -11.49 18.86
CA ARG A 188 -16.93 -11.97 20.18
C ARG A 188 -15.73 -12.42 21.02
N GLY A 189 -14.72 -12.99 20.36
CA GLY A 189 -13.51 -13.47 20.98
C GLY A 189 -12.45 -13.80 19.93
N ALA A 190 -11.22 -13.98 20.40
CA ALA A 190 -10.13 -14.47 19.55
C ALA A 190 -9.08 -15.18 20.38
N ARG A 191 -8.30 -16.03 19.71
CA ARG A 191 -7.11 -16.71 20.29
C ARG A 191 -5.95 -16.53 19.32
N ALA A 192 -4.80 -16.14 19.85
CA ALA A 192 -3.57 -16.06 19.07
C ALA A 192 -2.67 -17.26 19.34
N HIS A 193 -2.16 -17.85 18.27
CA HIS A 193 -1.10 -18.86 18.31
C HIS A 193 0.13 -18.31 17.61
N VAL A 194 1.27 -18.28 18.29
CA VAL A 194 2.52 -17.73 17.76
C VAL A 194 3.45 -18.90 17.42
N ARG A 195 3.88 -18.98 16.14
CA ARG A 195 4.82 -19.98 15.66
C ARG A 195 6.26 -19.48 15.66
N CYS A 196 6.46 -18.17 15.36
CA CYS A 196 7.76 -17.53 15.41
C CYS A 196 7.67 -16.24 16.20
N GLY A 197 8.44 -16.12 17.26
CA GLY A 197 8.32 -15.15 18.33
C GLY A 197 7.72 -15.78 19.59
N LEU A 198 7.41 -14.96 20.58
CA LEU A 198 6.76 -15.36 21.83
C LEU A 198 5.40 -14.68 21.94
N PRO A 199 4.37 -15.35 22.43
CA PRO A 199 3.07 -14.73 22.64
C PRO A 199 3.16 -13.61 23.67
N GLY A 200 2.62 -12.46 23.32
CA GLY A 200 2.35 -11.36 24.21
C GLY A 200 0.86 -11.24 24.54
N PRO A 201 0.44 -10.13 25.14
CA PRO A 201 -0.97 -9.86 25.41
C PRO A 201 -1.82 -9.89 24.13
N LEU A 202 -3.02 -10.45 24.25
CA LEU A 202 -4.09 -10.35 23.27
C LEU A 202 -5.27 -9.62 23.93
N ARG A 203 -5.58 -8.44 23.44
CA ARG A 203 -6.74 -7.66 23.90
C ARG A 203 -7.85 -7.78 22.88
N ILE A 204 -9.04 -8.11 23.33
CA ILE A 204 -10.26 -8.18 22.52
C ILE A 204 -11.11 -6.98 22.87
N LEU A 205 -11.53 -6.24 21.88
CA LEU A 205 -12.36 -5.05 21.96
C LEU A 205 -13.62 -5.29 21.12
N PRO A 206 -14.64 -5.97 21.67
CA PRO A 206 -15.84 -6.35 20.92
C PRO A 206 -16.59 -5.14 20.37
N GLU A 207 -16.64 -4.04 21.12
CA GLU A 207 -17.29 -2.78 20.75
C GLU A 207 -16.66 -2.10 19.55
N LEU A 208 -15.38 -2.42 19.24
CA LEU A 208 -14.65 -1.95 18.07
C LEU A 208 -14.48 -3.06 17.03
N SER A 209 -15.01 -4.26 17.30
CA SER A 209 -14.77 -5.45 16.45
C SER A 209 -13.30 -5.68 16.19
N THR A 210 -12.44 -5.45 17.18
CA THR A 210 -10.99 -5.35 17.03
C THR A 210 -10.25 -6.25 18.00
N ALA A 211 -9.21 -6.92 17.50
CA ALA A 211 -8.22 -7.64 18.30
C ALA A 211 -6.86 -6.94 18.20
N VAL A 212 -6.22 -6.69 19.35
CA VAL A 212 -4.86 -6.16 19.43
C VAL A 212 -3.95 -7.25 19.98
N ALA A 213 -3.04 -7.75 19.15
CA ALA A 213 -2.11 -8.81 19.49
C ALA A 213 -0.68 -8.29 19.59
N GLU A 214 0.07 -8.68 20.62
CA GLU A 214 1.50 -8.45 20.70
C GLU A 214 2.25 -9.75 20.44
N VAL A 215 3.30 -9.68 19.63
CA VAL A 215 4.26 -10.76 19.41
C VAL A 215 5.63 -10.25 19.80
N ARG A 216 6.24 -10.88 20.83
CA ARG A 216 7.57 -10.53 21.33
C ARG A 216 8.64 -11.26 20.53
N PHE A 217 9.79 -10.62 20.29
CA PHE A 217 10.88 -11.25 19.54
C PHE A 217 11.72 -12.21 20.37
N GLY A 218 11.52 -12.23 21.70
CA GLY A 218 12.35 -13.01 22.62
C GLY A 218 13.74 -12.40 22.88
N ARG A 219 14.04 -11.28 22.23
CA ARG A 219 15.25 -10.47 22.39
C ARG A 219 14.97 -9.01 22.03
N VAL A 220 15.85 -8.14 22.48
CA VAL A 220 15.85 -6.73 22.04
C VAL A 220 16.65 -6.63 20.75
N LEU A 221 16.07 -5.99 19.73
CA LEU A 221 16.73 -5.76 18.45
C LEU A 221 17.57 -4.49 18.52
N ALA A 222 18.80 -4.59 18.04
CA ALA A 222 19.63 -3.45 17.72
C ALA A 222 19.19 -2.86 16.35
N ARG A 223 19.55 -1.60 16.10
CA ARG A 223 19.28 -0.91 14.84
C ARG A 223 19.74 -1.74 13.62
N ASN A 224 18.89 -1.81 12.60
CA ASN A 224 19.04 -2.60 11.38
C ASN A 224 18.90 -4.13 11.54
N GLU A 225 18.81 -4.66 12.73
CA GLU A 225 18.50 -6.06 12.92
C GLU A 225 17.08 -6.37 12.43
N THR A 226 16.85 -7.63 12.08
CA THR A 226 15.56 -8.11 11.57
C THR A 226 14.99 -9.19 12.48
N ALA A 227 13.66 -9.26 12.51
CA ALA A 227 12.93 -10.37 13.11
C ALA A 227 11.82 -10.83 12.16
N VAL A 228 11.55 -12.14 12.22
CA VAL A 228 10.35 -12.73 11.62
C VAL A 228 9.36 -12.96 12.75
N VAL A 229 8.13 -12.56 12.55
CA VAL A 229 6.99 -12.99 13.35
C VAL A 229 6.07 -13.83 12.50
N ASP A 230 5.53 -14.88 13.09
CA ASP A 230 4.59 -15.79 12.43
C ASP A 230 3.55 -16.20 13.47
N TYR A 231 2.31 -15.81 13.23
CA TYR A 231 1.22 -16.05 14.16
C TYR A 231 -0.11 -16.21 13.43
N THR A 232 -1.05 -16.87 14.10
CA THR A 232 -2.41 -17.05 13.63
C THR A 232 -3.38 -16.52 14.67
N VAL A 233 -4.33 -15.68 14.26
CA VAL A 233 -5.47 -15.27 15.06
C VAL A 233 -6.66 -16.11 14.63
N ARG A 234 -7.17 -16.95 15.51
CA ARG A 234 -8.46 -17.63 15.34
C ARG A 234 -9.55 -16.75 15.93
N VAL A 235 -10.58 -16.50 15.15
CA VAL A 235 -11.62 -15.52 15.45
C VAL A 235 -12.89 -16.25 15.87
N GLU A 236 -13.54 -15.76 16.92
CA GLU A 236 -14.92 -16.06 17.27
C GLU A 236 -15.77 -14.90 16.74
N PRO A 237 -16.28 -14.98 15.48
CA PRO A 237 -16.91 -13.85 14.83
C PRO A 237 -18.28 -13.55 15.40
N GLY A 238 -18.75 -12.33 15.21
CA GLY A 238 -20.11 -11.91 15.51
C GLY A 238 -21.16 -12.48 14.54
N ASP A 239 -22.28 -11.78 14.39
CA ASP A 239 -23.41 -12.25 13.57
C ASP A 239 -23.41 -11.64 12.15
N GLY A 240 -22.54 -10.68 11.85
CA GLY A 240 -22.39 -10.07 10.55
C GLY A 240 -21.70 -10.99 9.52
N THR A 241 -21.44 -10.45 8.35
CA THR A 241 -20.62 -11.09 7.30
C THR A 241 -19.47 -10.19 6.93
N ASP A 242 -18.35 -10.77 6.51
CA ASP A 242 -17.25 -10.02 5.96
C ASP A 242 -17.36 -9.99 4.42
N ASP A 243 -17.07 -8.86 3.80
CA ASP A 243 -17.10 -8.65 2.35
C ASP A 243 -15.79 -8.07 1.80
N HIS A 244 -14.85 -7.77 2.67
CA HIS A 244 -13.51 -7.33 2.29
C HIS A 244 -12.48 -7.58 3.41
N TYR A 245 -11.21 -7.44 3.04
CA TYR A 245 -10.10 -7.34 3.99
C TYR A 245 -9.06 -6.37 3.44
N GLU A 246 -8.54 -5.52 4.33
CA GLU A 246 -7.54 -4.51 4.00
C GLU A 246 -6.30 -4.62 4.87
N ARG A 247 -5.14 -4.53 4.22
CA ARG A 247 -3.86 -4.29 4.90
C ARG A 247 -3.40 -2.85 4.65
N ARG A 248 -3.22 -2.12 5.72
CA ARG A 248 -2.71 -0.75 5.71
C ARG A 248 -1.23 -0.75 6.04
N THR A 249 -0.42 -0.10 5.19
CA THR A 249 1.03 -0.05 5.35
C THR A 249 1.52 1.39 5.33
N ARG A 250 2.20 1.82 6.40
CA ARG A 250 2.75 3.18 6.51
C ARG A 250 4.01 3.40 5.69
N THR A 251 4.69 2.32 5.33
CA THR A 251 5.94 2.35 4.56
C THR A 251 5.88 1.38 3.40
N ARG A 252 6.69 1.62 2.38
CA ARG A 252 6.85 0.71 1.26
C ARG A 252 7.31 -0.66 1.74
N LEU A 253 6.62 -1.72 1.33
CA LEU A 253 7.04 -3.10 1.50
C LEU A 253 7.96 -3.53 0.34
N ARG A 254 8.78 -4.54 0.57
CA ARG A 254 9.53 -5.25 -0.48
C ARG A 254 8.64 -6.25 -1.18
N ASP A 255 7.81 -6.94 -0.36
CA ASP A 255 6.93 -8.00 -0.81
C ASP A 255 5.63 -8.00 0.00
N TYR A 256 4.51 -8.31 -0.65
CA TYR A 256 3.20 -8.46 -0.06
C TYR A 256 2.41 -9.55 -0.75
N LEU A 257 1.92 -10.50 0.04
CA LEU A 257 0.97 -11.52 -0.43
C LEU A 257 -0.20 -11.60 0.54
N LEU A 258 -1.40 -11.39 0.03
CA LEU A 258 -2.66 -11.68 0.70
C LEU A 258 -3.37 -12.80 -0.07
N GLN A 259 -3.73 -13.87 0.62
CA GLN A 259 -4.51 -14.98 0.10
C GLN A 259 -5.79 -15.13 0.92
N VAL A 260 -6.93 -15.28 0.27
CA VAL A 260 -8.24 -15.40 0.89
C VAL A 260 -8.87 -16.71 0.47
N TYR A 261 -9.12 -17.60 1.43
CA TYR A 261 -9.80 -18.88 1.24
C TYR A 261 -11.27 -18.76 1.61
N PHE A 262 -12.13 -19.13 0.70
CA PHE A 262 -13.58 -19.21 0.92
C PHE A 262 -13.99 -20.64 1.28
N HIS A 263 -14.98 -20.76 2.14
CA HIS A 263 -15.56 -22.06 2.43
C HIS A 263 -16.30 -22.60 1.17
N PRO A 264 -16.15 -23.88 0.79
CA PRO A 264 -16.78 -24.43 -0.41
C PRO A 264 -18.29 -24.25 -0.47
N ALA A 265 -18.98 -24.25 0.67
CA ALA A 265 -20.43 -24.02 0.75
C ALA A 265 -20.82 -22.52 0.72
N ALA A 266 -19.85 -21.60 0.64
CA ALA A 266 -20.08 -20.16 0.65
C ALA A 266 -19.08 -19.45 -0.28
N LEU A 267 -19.28 -19.60 -1.59
CA LEU A 267 -18.43 -18.96 -2.58
C LEU A 267 -18.98 -17.59 -2.98
N PRO A 268 -18.10 -16.59 -3.17
CA PRO A 268 -18.51 -15.28 -3.67
C PRO A 268 -18.81 -15.32 -5.17
N VAL A 269 -19.70 -14.45 -5.63
CA VAL A 269 -20.01 -14.30 -7.07
C VAL A 269 -19.04 -13.36 -7.78
N ALA A 270 -18.31 -12.53 -7.06
CA ALA A 270 -17.29 -11.66 -7.60
C ALA A 270 -16.23 -11.35 -6.54
N CYS A 271 -14.97 -11.29 -6.97
CA CYS A 271 -13.84 -10.88 -6.15
C CYS A 271 -13.03 -9.81 -6.89
N HIS A 272 -12.50 -8.85 -6.16
CA HIS A 272 -11.65 -7.80 -6.70
C HIS A 272 -10.47 -7.53 -5.76
N ARG A 273 -9.29 -7.30 -6.31
CA ARG A 273 -8.18 -6.69 -5.59
C ARG A 273 -8.12 -5.20 -5.91
N TYR A 274 -7.71 -4.41 -4.93
CA TYR A 274 -7.55 -2.96 -5.10
C TYR A 274 -6.39 -2.41 -4.29
N TYR A 275 -6.00 -1.21 -4.65
CA TYR A 275 -5.03 -0.39 -3.91
C TYR A 275 -5.56 1.02 -3.76
N ARG A 276 -5.42 1.60 -2.57
CA ARG A 276 -5.68 3.02 -2.27
C ARG A 276 -4.46 3.65 -1.63
N GLU A 277 -4.14 4.87 -2.03
CA GLU A 277 -3.01 5.60 -1.43
C GLU A 277 -3.29 5.99 0.03
N HIS A 278 -4.55 6.30 0.34
CA HIS A 278 -5.03 6.63 1.69
C HIS A 278 -6.50 6.27 1.85
N SER A 279 -7.02 6.33 3.08
CA SER A 279 -8.38 5.89 3.43
C SER A 279 -9.50 6.59 2.62
N SER A 280 -9.33 7.87 2.30
CA SER A 280 -10.29 8.67 1.52
C SER A 280 -10.03 8.63 0.00
N ALA A 281 -8.97 7.96 -0.48
CA ALA A 281 -8.68 7.87 -1.90
C ALA A 281 -9.59 6.85 -2.58
N ARG A 282 -9.95 7.14 -3.84
CA ARG A 282 -10.57 6.13 -4.71
C ARG A 282 -9.54 5.03 -5.02
N PRO A 283 -9.97 3.77 -5.22
CA PRO A 283 -9.08 2.70 -5.63
C PRO A 283 -8.34 3.09 -6.93
N ALA A 284 -7.00 3.13 -6.88
CA ALA A 284 -6.16 3.42 -8.05
C ALA A 284 -6.10 2.22 -9.00
N TYR A 285 -6.19 1.00 -8.44
CA TYR A 285 -6.21 -0.26 -9.19
C TYR A 285 -7.35 -1.10 -8.65
N HIS A 286 -8.24 -1.51 -9.55
CA HIS A 286 -9.37 -2.37 -9.25
C HIS A 286 -9.42 -3.48 -10.29
N HIS A 287 -8.98 -4.68 -9.90
CA HIS A 287 -8.90 -5.81 -10.80
C HIS A 287 -9.77 -6.97 -10.31
N ARG A 288 -10.55 -7.54 -11.22
CA ARG A 288 -11.31 -8.74 -10.94
C ARG A 288 -10.38 -9.92 -10.69
N LEU A 289 -10.74 -10.75 -9.72
CA LEU A 289 -10.10 -12.02 -9.38
C LEU A 289 -11.08 -13.16 -9.61
N SER A 290 -10.57 -14.29 -10.05
CA SER A 290 -11.34 -15.53 -10.11
C SER A 290 -10.79 -16.51 -9.08
N PRO A 291 -11.64 -17.11 -8.25
CA PRO A 291 -11.20 -18.17 -7.34
C PRO A 291 -10.60 -19.36 -8.13
N ASP A 292 -9.55 -19.93 -7.57
CA ASP A 292 -8.91 -21.14 -8.08
C ASP A 292 -9.62 -22.43 -7.60
N VAL A 293 -9.08 -23.57 -7.94
CA VAL A 293 -9.60 -24.90 -7.53
C VAL A 293 -9.58 -25.11 -6.00
N SER A 294 -8.80 -24.32 -5.28
CA SER A 294 -8.74 -24.31 -3.80
C SER A 294 -9.76 -23.36 -3.19
N HIS A 295 -10.65 -22.79 -4.00
CA HIS A 295 -11.60 -21.75 -3.59
C HIS A 295 -10.90 -20.51 -3.01
N SER A 296 -9.73 -20.16 -3.54
CA SER A 296 -8.96 -19.03 -3.06
C SER A 296 -8.73 -17.97 -4.13
N VAL A 297 -8.56 -16.73 -3.66
CA VAL A 297 -8.06 -15.61 -4.45
C VAL A 297 -6.85 -14.99 -3.78
N HIS A 298 -6.01 -14.30 -4.53
CA HIS A 298 -4.83 -13.65 -3.96
C HIS A 298 -4.54 -12.27 -4.55
N CYS A 299 -3.87 -11.44 -3.75
CA CYS A 299 -3.31 -10.16 -4.13
C CYS A 299 -1.80 -10.18 -3.90
N ALA A 300 -1.04 -10.10 -4.99
CA ALA A 300 0.42 -10.01 -4.98
C ALA A 300 0.85 -8.88 -5.94
N PRO A 301 0.96 -7.63 -5.47
CA PRO A 301 1.32 -6.51 -6.32
C PRO A 301 2.83 -6.52 -6.62
N GLY A 302 3.21 -6.23 -7.86
CA GLY A 302 4.63 -6.15 -8.27
C GLY A 302 5.40 -4.97 -7.67
N ARG A 303 4.68 -3.97 -7.12
CA ARG A 303 5.24 -2.85 -6.35
C ARG A 303 4.34 -2.59 -5.17
N CYS A 304 4.94 -2.44 -3.99
CA CYS A 304 4.21 -2.27 -2.74
C CYS A 304 4.51 -0.91 -2.07
N PRO A 305 4.05 0.23 -2.64
CA PRO A 305 4.18 1.54 -1.97
C PRO A 305 3.42 1.56 -0.64
N ALA A 306 3.63 2.58 0.18
CA ALA A 306 2.77 2.81 1.34
C ALA A 306 1.33 3.06 0.89
N GLY A 307 0.35 2.56 1.64
CA GLY A 307 -1.07 2.66 1.29
C GLY A 307 -1.89 1.49 1.81
N ILE A 308 -3.01 1.25 1.20
CA ILE A 308 -4.01 0.25 1.58
C ILE A 308 -4.15 -0.75 0.45
N TYR A 309 -3.91 -2.01 0.75
CA TYR A 309 -4.09 -3.14 -0.15
C TYR A 309 -5.29 -3.92 0.30
N GLY A 310 -6.23 -4.20 -0.60
CA GLY A 310 -7.45 -4.90 -0.25
C GLY A 310 -7.83 -5.97 -1.26
N VAL A 311 -8.59 -6.93 -0.75
CA VAL A 311 -9.42 -7.85 -1.52
C VAL A 311 -10.85 -7.66 -1.02
N SER A 312 -11.79 -7.43 -1.94
CA SER A 312 -13.20 -7.38 -1.67
C SER A 312 -13.92 -8.49 -2.44
N TRP A 313 -15.03 -8.93 -1.91
CA TRP A 313 -15.86 -9.96 -2.53
C TRP A 313 -17.33 -9.66 -2.33
N ARG A 314 -18.17 -10.12 -3.24
CA ARG A 314 -19.62 -9.99 -3.19
C ARG A 314 -20.25 -11.35 -3.03
N TRP A 315 -21.09 -11.49 -2.04
CA TRP A 315 -21.86 -12.69 -1.80
C TRP A 315 -23.08 -12.76 -2.74
N PRO A 316 -23.54 -13.97 -3.10
CA PRO A 316 -24.78 -14.11 -3.85
C PRO A 316 -25.95 -13.57 -3.06
N GLY A 317 -26.79 -12.81 -3.75
CA GLY A 317 -28.06 -12.31 -3.20
C GLY A 317 -29.12 -13.41 -3.05
N PRO A 318 -30.25 -13.10 -2.38
CA PRO A 318 -31.39 -14.01 -2.37
C PRO A 318 -31.84 -14.29 -3.81
N GLY A 319 -31.71 -15.56 -4.27
CA GLY A 319 -32.03 -15.99 -5.63
C GLY A 319 -30.87 -16.19 -6.60
N GLU A 320 -29.63 -15.77 -6.27
CA GLU A 320 -28.43 -16.05 -7.08
C GLU A 320 -27.71 -17.36 -6.69
N ALA A 321 -28.17 -18.06 -5.66
CA ALA A 321 -27.59 -19.31 -5.18
C ALA A 321 -28.20 -20.49 -5.96
N GLY A 322 -27.55 -20.92 -7.03
CA GLY A 322 -27.93 -22.15 -7.76
C GLY A 322 -27.84 -22.03 -9.27
N GLY A 323 -26.64 -21.86 -9.78
CA GLY A 323 -26.31 -22.06 -11.20
C GLY A 323 -25.09 -22.94 -11.32
#